data_60e1909c4e76bc284f54d049ffc01083
#
_entry.id   60e1909c4e76bc284f54d049ffc01083
#
_cell.length_a   1.000
_cell.length_b   1.000
_cell.length_c   1.000
_cell.angle_alpha   90.00
_cell.angle_beta   90.00
_cell.angle_gamma   90.00
#
_symmetry.space_group_name_H-M   'P 1'
#
loop_
_entity.id
_entity.type
_entity.pdbx_description
1 polymer ?
#
loop_
_entity_poly.entity_id
_entity_poly.type
_entity_poly.pdbx_seq_one_letter_code
_entity_poly.pdbx_strand_id
1 'polypeptide(L)'
;GMVDTLMLSSVSDQAVGAVGTANTYIGVFIIMFGVISSGMVAVMSQNIGAGKPGIAYQARQLGLVFNALTGILISVVLAVFSGGILRAVSIAPALLESAETYLKIVGGASFLNALIPIFSSYLRVFGYTKHSLIGTVVGNVINIILNSVFLFVFNWGVMGVAAATVFSKVVNLIIVAAMGAVLIKAKQSPERAQPRKILAQIVKIGFPSAFETALYNVAMTFIVCFMNHMDTDGMNVTARSYAMQIANFSYCVGAALAQANAIMTGWRIGAKKYEECDRGTRKAVIYGLVTATCFSVTFAMTGRFIVQDRKSTRLNSSHL
;
A
#
# COMPACT_ATOMS: atom_id res chain seq x y z
N GLY A 1 9.66 -3.61 -0.65
CA GLY A 1 8.66 -4.47 -0.01
C GLY A 1 9.29 -5.50 0.92
N MET A 2 8.49 -6.36 1.51
CA MET A 2 8.98 -7.40 2.45
C MET A 2 10.03 -8.32 1.81
N VAL A 3 9.82 -8.68 0.54
CA VAL A 3 10.78 -9.49 -0.24
C VAL A 3 12.09 -8.73 -0.45
N ASP A 4 12.03 -7.45 -0.78
CA ASP A 4 13.26 -6.62 -0.96
C ASP A 4 14.10 -6.61 0.32
N THR A 5 13.44 -6.45 1.48
CA THR A 5 14.10 -6.45 2.79
C THR A 5 14.73 -7.81 3.11
N LEU A 6 14.02 -8.93 2.81
CA LEU A 6 14.55 -10.27 3.01
C LEU A 6 15.74 -10.58 2.09
N MET A 7 15.69 -10.16 0.83
CA MET A 7 16.81 -10.38 -0.09
C MET A 7 18.00 -9.49 0.27
N LEU A 8 17.74 -8.27 0.73
CA LEU A 8 18.78 -7.33 1.12
C LEU A 8 19.47 -7.76 2.44
N SER A 9 18.75 -8.42 3.35
CA SER A 9 19.33 -8.92 4.62
C SER A 9 20.38 -10.02 4.42
N SER A 10 20.36 -10.70 3.29
CA SER A 10 21.44 -11.65 2.93
C SER A 10 22.71 -10.97 2.44
N VAL A 11 22.68 -9.66 2.18
CA VAL A 11 23.81 -8.88 1.66
C VAL A 11 24.37 -7.94 2.71
N SER A 12 23.49 -7.18 3.39
CA SER A 12 23.92 -6.18 4.39
C SER A 12 22.79 -5.74 5.32
N ASP A 13 22.99 -5.85 6.62
CA ASP A 13 22.05 -5.33 7.64
C ASP A 13 21.92 -3.80 7.58
N GLN A 14 23.02 -3.10 7.26
CA GLN A 14 23.00 -1.65 7.08
C GLN A 14 22.10 -1.24 5.90
N ALA A 15 22.17 -1.98 4.79
CA ALA A 15 21.32 -1.74 3.64
C ALA A 15 19.83 -1.93 3.97
N VAL A 16 19.50 -2.93 4.80
CA VAL A 16 18.12 -3.14 5.30
C VAL A 16 17.64 -1.96 6.13
N GLY A 17 18.48 -1.46 7.04
CA GLY A 17 18.16 -0.28 7.86
C GLY A 17 17.93 0.98 7.01
N ALA A 18 18.80 1.20 6.02
CA ALA A 18 18.69 2.33 5.10
C ALA A 18 17.39 2.30 4.28
N VAL A 19 17.08 1.15 3.67
CA VAL A 19 15.85 0.96 2.88
C VAL A 19 14.60 1.04 3.76
N GLY A 20 14.64 0.47 4.97
CA GLY A 20 13.55 0.56 5.94
C GLY A 20 13.22 2.01 6.31
N THR A 21 14.26 2.79 6.62
CA THR A 21 14.12 4.22 6.92
C THR A 21 13.54 5.00 5.74
N ALA A 22 14.09 4.83 4.54
CA ALA A 22 13.59 5.49 3.33
C ALA A 22 12.12 5.14 3.04
N ASN A 23 11.73 3.87 3.19
CA ASN A 23 10.34 3.42 3.00
C ASN A 23 9.37 4.05 4.02
N THR A 24 9.82 4.36 5.23
CA THR A 24 8.98 5.06 6.23
C THR A 24 8.56 6.44 5.72
N TYR A 25 9.50 7.20 5.15
CA TYR A 25 9.18 8.53 4.59
C TYR A 25 8.32 8.44 3.33
N ILE A 26 8.61 7.51 2.43
CA ILE A 26 7.75 7.25 1.26
C ILE A 26 6.34 6.89 1.72
N GLY A 27 6.21 6.10 2.80
CA GLY A 27 4.94 5.67 3.38
C GLY A 27 4.05 6.82 3.84
N VAL A 28 4.62 7.89 4.39
CA VAL A 28 3.87 9.08 4.80
C VAL A 28 3.14 9.73 3.61
N PHE A 29 3.81 9.83 2.47
CA PHE A 29 3.21 10.41 1.26
C PHE A 29 2.18 9.48 0.60
N ILE A 30 2.31 8.16 0.73
CA ILE A 30 1.33 7.20 0.21
C ILE A 30 -0.05 7.42 0.84
N ILE A 31 -0.14 7.83 2.11
CA ILE A 31 -1.40 8.16 2.78
C ILE A 31 -2.14 9.28 2.05
N MET A 32 -1.42 10.28 1.56
CA MET A 32 -2.02 11.40 0.81
C MET A 32 -2.68 10.92 -0.49
N PHE A 33 -2.09 9.96 -1.19
CA PHE A 33 -2.70 9.37 -2.40
C PHE A 33 -3.97 8.57 -2.08
N GLY A 34 -4.06 8.04 -0.87
CA GLY A 34 -5.22 7.30 -0.37
C GLY A 34 -6.50 8.14 -0.33
N VAL A 35 -6.40 9.46 -0.03
CA VAL A 35 -7.56 10.38 0.01
C VAL A 35 -8.35 10.33 -1.29
N ILE A 36 -7.65 10.56 -2.39
CA ILE A 36 -8.27 10.60 -3.72
C ILE A 36 -8.71 9.21 -4.16
N SER A 37 -7.88 8.19 -3.89
CA SER A 37 -8.19 6.81 -4.31
C SER A 37 -9.43 6.26 -3.63
N SER A 38 -9.61 6.45 -2.32
CA SER A 38 -10.78 5.98 -1.56
C SER A 38 -12.07 6.72 -1.96
N GLY A 39 -12.02 8.05 -2.04
CA GLY A 39 -13.15 8.85 -2.49
C GLY A 39 -13.56 8.54 -3.92
N MET A 40 -12.59 8.35 -4.81
CA MET A 40 -12.84 7.96 -6.20
C MET A 40 -13.53 6.59 -6.28
N VAL A 41 -13.11 5.59 -5.50
CA VAL A 41 -13.77 4.27 -5.46
C VAL A 41 -15.24 4.39 -5.07
N ALA A 42 -15.55 5.20 -4.06
CA ALA A 42 -16.92 5.41 -3.62
C ALA A 42 -17.77 6.10 -4.69
N VAL A 43 -17.27 7.17 -5.31
CA VAL A 43 -17.99 7.88 -6.37
C VAL A 43 -18.17 7.01 -7.61
N MET A 44 -17.14 6.25 -8.02
CA MET A 44 -17.25 5.34 -9.16
C MET A 44 -18.25 4.23 -8.89
N SER A 45 -18.18 3.54 -7.75
CA SER A 45 -19.07 2.41 -7.44
C SER A 45 -20.53 2.85 -7.34
N GLN A 46 -20.82 4.01 -6.74
CA GLN A 46 -22.17 4.56 -6.70
C GLN A 46 -22.72 4.88 -8.11
N ASN A 47 -21.89 5.47 -8.98
CA ASN A 47 -22.33 5.79 -10.33
C ASN A 47 -22.49 4.54 -11.22
N ILE A 48 -21.68 3.50 -11.01
CA ILE A 48 -21.89 2.20 -11.67
C ILE A 48 -23.21 1.59 -11.23
N GLY A 49 -23.51 1.58 -9.93
CA GLY A 49 -24.78 1.09 -9.39
C GLY A 49 -25.99 1.88 -9.88
N ALA A 50 -25.82 3.17 -10.14
CA ALA A 50 -26.85 4.04 -10.72
C ALA A 50 -27.01 3.91 -12.25
N GLY A 51 -26.26 3.01 -12.90
CA GLY A 51 -26.29 2.86 -14.36
C GLY A 51 -25.64 4.00 -15.13
N LYS A 52 -24.70 4.74 -14.52
CA LYS A 52 -24.02 5.92 -15.10
C LYS A 52 -22.51 5.70 -15.24
N PRO A 53 -22.06 4.74 -16.07
CA PRO A 53 -20.64 4.40 -16.22
C PRO A 53 -19.79 5.55 -16.78
N GLY A 54 -20.38 6.48 -17.54
CA GLY A 54 -19.71 7.66 -18.06
C GLY A 54 -19.24 8.62 -16.95
N ILE A 55 -20.04 8.79 -15.88
CA ILE A 55 -19.65 9.60 -14.71
C ILE A 55 -18.57 8.86 -13.89
N ALA A 56 -18.66 7.53 -13.77
CA ALA A 56 -17.62 6.75 -13.13
C ALA A 56 -16.26 6.87 -13.85
N TYR A 57 -16.27 6.83 -15.18
CA TYR A 57 -15.09 7.10 -16.01
C TYR A 57 -14.53 8.51 -15.77
N GLN A 58 -15.41 9.51 -15.71
CA GLN A 58 -15.02 10.91 -15.43
C GLN A 58 -14.40 11.06 -14.04
N ALA A 59 -14.95 10.39 -13.00
CA ALA A 59 -14.39 10.36 -11.67
C ALA A 59 -12.98 9.75 -11.65
N ARG A 60 -12.76 8.65 -12.40
CA ARG A 60 -11.42 8.06 -12.60
C ARG A 60 -10.46 9.04 -13.26
N GLN A 61 -10.87 9.78 -14.30
CA GLN A 61 -10.02 10.76 -14.96
C GLN A 61 -9.60 11.90 -14.02
N LEU A 62 -10.54 12.42 -13.24
CA LEU A 62 -10.24 13.45 -12.23
C LEU A 62 -9.29 12.94 -11.15
N GLY A 63 -9.53 11.73 -10.64
CA GLY A 63 -8.63 11.07 -9.69
C GLY A 63 -7.23 10.84 -10.27
N LEU A 64 -7.16 10.44 -11.54
CA LEU A 64 -5.89 10.24 -12.25
C LEU A 64 -5.09 11.53 -12.37
N VAL A 65 -5.72 12.61 -12.84
CA VAL A 65 -5.06 13.92 -13.01
C VAL A 65 -4.57 14.43 -11.65
N PHE A 66 -5.41 14.38 -10.62
CA PHE A 66 -5.03 14.87 -9.30
C PHE A 66 -3.88 14.05 -8.69
N ASN A 67 -3.97 12.72 -8.71
CA ASN A 67 -2.91 11.86 -8.20
C ASN A 67 -1.63 11.91 -9.06
N ALA A 68 -1.75 12.15 -10.36
CA ALA A 68 -0.58 12.36 -11.21
C ALA A 68 0.16 13.66 -10.82
N LEU A 69 -0.56 14.76 -10.68
CA LEU A 69 0.04 16.05 -10.31
C LEU A 69 0.69 16.00 -8.92
N THR A 70 -0.05 15.50 -7.92
CA THR A 70 0.50 15.35 -6.55
C THR A 70 1.62 14.32 -6.49
N GLY A 71 1.50 13.22 -7.23
CA GLY A 71 2.52 12.17 -7.31
C GLY A 71 3.81 12.68 -7.95
N ILE A 72 3.73 13.44 -9.04
CA ILE A 72 4.90 14.07 -9.68
C ILE A 72 5.54 15.10 -8.74
N LEU A 73 4.74 15.97 -8.11
CA LEU A 73 5.24 16.94 -7.15
C LEU A 73 6.02 16.26 -6.02
N ILE A 74 5.44 15.23 -5.40
CA ILE A 74 6.08 14.48 -4.32
C ILE A 74 7.32 13.75 -4.83
N SER A 75 7.30 13.18 -6.04
CA SER A 75 8.46 12.55 -6.66
C SER A 75 9.62 13.52 -6.82
N VAL A 76 9.35 14.74 -7.30
CA VAL A 76 10.37 15.79 -7.45
C VAL A 76 10.92 16.19 -6.08
N VAL A 77 10.05 16.42 -5.08
CA VAL A 77 10.47 16.77 -3.72
C VAL A 77 11.37 15.67 -3.11
N LEU A 78 10.97 14.40 -3.22
CA LEU A 78 11.74 13.29 -2.68
C LEU A 78 13.05 13.06 -3.44
N ALA A 79 13.08 13.27 -4.76
CA ALA A 79 14.31 13.12 -5.53
C ALA A 79 15.31 14.25 -5.25
N VAL A 80 14.84 15.50 -5.20
CA VAL A 80 15.71 16.70 -5.06
C VAL A 80 16.15 16.87 -3.60
N PHE A 81 15.25 16.71 -2.64
CA PHE A 81 15.49 16.99 -1.24
C PHE A 81 15.79 15.74 -0.39
N SER A 82 16.03 14.57 -0.99
CA SER A 82 16.30 13.32 -0.30
C SER A 82 17.35 13.44 0.81
N GLY A 83 18.50 13.98 0.50
CA GLY A 83 19.59 14.18 1.48
C GLY A 83 19.23 15.17 2.59
N GLY A 84 18.52 16.26 2.26
CA GLY A 84 18.02 17.24 3.23
C GLY A 84 17.01 16.64 4.19
N ILE A 85 16.05 15.88 3.69
CA ILE A 85 15.02 15.18 4.49
C ILE A 85 15.68 14.20 5.46
N LEU A 86 16.62 13.38 4.98
CA LEU A 86 17.29 12.37 5.80
C LEU A 86 18.20 12.98 6.87
N ARG A 87 18.87 14.08 6.57
CA ARG A 87 19.69 14.83 7.56
C ARG A 87 18.82 15.52 8.62
N ALA A 88 17.69 16.08 8.21
CA ALA A 88 16.76 16.74 9.15
C ALA A 88 16.21 15.79 10.21
N VAL A 89 16.12 14.50 9.90
CA VAL A 89 15.68 13.45 10.86
C VAL A 89 16.84 12.72 11.53
N SER A 90 18.07 13.23 11.41
CA SER A 90 19.25 12.72 12.10
C SER A 90 19.51 11.23 11.85
N ILE A 91 19.37 10.77 10.59
CA ILE A 91 19.70 9.39 10.24
C ILE A 91 21.19 9.11 10.54
N ALA A 92 21.51 7.89 10.99
CA ALA A 92 22.88 7.49 11.25
C ALA A 92 23.76 7.68 10.00
N PRO A 93 24.96 8.31 10.13
CA PRO A 93 25.83 8.60 8.98
C PRO A 93 26.15 7.37 8.11
N ALA A 94 26.28 6.19 8.73
CA ALA A 94 26.54 4.94 8.03
C ALA A 94 25.40 4.50 7.10
N LEU A 95 24.16 4.98 7.32
CA LEU A 95 22.99 4.63 6.52
C LEU A 95 22.65 5.70 5.48
N LEU A 96 23.21 6.92 5.60
CA LEU A 96 22.79 8.09 4.86
C LEU A 96 22.92 7.89 3.36
N GLU A 97 24.05 7.44 2.86
CA GLU A 97 24.32 7.28 1.43
C GLU A 97 23.35 6.27 0.77
N SER A 98 23.20 5.11 1.39
CA SER A 98 22.30 4.06 0.92
C SER A 98 20.84 4.48 0.98
N ALA A 99 20.42 5.15 2.06
CA ALA A 99 19.05 5.65 2.21
C ALA A 99 18.76 6.77 1.23
N GLU A 100 19.71 7.67 0.97
CA GLU A 100 19.59 8.75 0.00
C GLU A 100 19.45 8.21 -1.42
N THR A 101 20.28 7.24 -1.79
CA THR A 101 20.21 6.56 -3.10
C THR A 101 18.85 5.91 -3.29
N TYR A 102 18.36 5.16 -2.31
CA TYR A 102 17.06 4.52 -2.38
C TYR A 102 15.92 5.55 -2.45
N LEU A 103 15.97 6.59 -1.62
CA LEU A 103 14.95 7.64 -1.57
C LEU A 103 14.92 8.45 -2.87
N LYS A 104 16.06 8.74 -3.49
CA LYS A 104 16.14 9.39 -4.80
C LYS A 104 15.47 8.56 -5.88
N ILE A 105 15.75 7.27 -5.96
CA ILE A 105 15.26 6.39 -7.02
C ILE A 105 13.78 6.04 -6.79
N VAL A 106 13.45 5.44 -5.65
CA VAL A 106 12.09 4.95 -5.36
C VAL A 106 11.17 6.10 -4.97
N GLY A 107 11.65 7.07 -4.20
CA GLY A 107 10.95 8.29 -3.87
C GLY A 107 10.69 9.15 -5.10
N GLY A 108 11.71 9.29 -5.98
CA GLY A 108 11.58 9.97 -7.27
C GLY A 108 10.57 9.31 -8.23
N ALA A 109 10.26 8.04 -8.01
CA ALA A 109 9.22 7.30 -8.73
C ALA A 109 7.89 7.17 -7.94
N SER A 110 7.65 8.00 -6.92
CA SER A 110 6.43 7.93 -6.07
C SER A 110 5.13 8.18 -6.84
N PHE A 111 5.19 8.84 -8.01
CA PHE A 111 4.03 8.95 -8.90
C PHE A 111 3.46 7.59 -9.31
N LEU A 112 4.26 6.52 -9.36
CA LEU A 112 3.79 5.17 -9.60
C LEU A 112 2.88 4.68 -8.45
N ASN A 113 3.23 5.01 -7.20
CA ASN A 113 2.42 4.69 -6.03
C ASN A 113 1.08 5.47 -6.02
N ALA A 114 1.03 6.62 -6.67
CA ALA A 114 -0.18 7.42 -6.84
C ALA A 114 -1.08 6.86 -7.96
N LEU A 115 -0.51 6.38 -9.08
CA LEU A 115 -1.25 5.97 -10.28
C LEU A 115 -1.73 4.52 -10.24
N ILE A 116 -0.93 3.58 -9.75
CA ILE A 116 -1.29 2.15 -9.70
C ILE A 116 -2.62 1.92 -8.98
N PRO A 117 -2.89 2.51 -7.78
CA PRO A 117 -4.17 2.35 -7.10
C PRO A 117 -5.36 2.87 -7.90
N ILE A 118 -5.21 3.93 -8.69
CA ILE A 118 -6.28 4.48 -9.54
C ILE A 118 -6.73 3.44 -10.58
N PHE A 119 -5.78 2.88 -11.34
CA PHE A 119 -6.10 1.88 -12.36
C PHE A 119 -6.57 0.56 -11.77
N SER A 120 -5.94 0.10 -10.69
CA SER A 120 -6.34 -1.12 -9.99
C SER A 120 -7.74 -1.01 -9.41
N SER A 121 -8.09 0.12 -8.81
CA SER A 121 -9.43 0.37 -8.28
C SER A 121 -10.47 0.51 -9.38
N TYR A 122 -10.10 1.13 -10.51
CA TYR A 122 -10.97 1.22 -11.68
C TYR A 122 -11.36 -0.17 -12.19
N LEU A 123 -10.40 -1.07 -12.35
CA LEU A 123 -10.66 -2.47 -12.72
C LEU A 123 -11.58 -3.16 -11.69
N ARG A 124 -11.32 -3.01 -10.39
CA ARG A 124 -12.12 -3.65 -9.33
C ARG A 124 -13.56 -3.15 -9.28
N VAL A 125 -13.76 -1.83 -9.42
CA VAL A 125 -15.10 -1.24 -9.41
C VAL A 125 -15.94 -1.69 -10.59
N PHE A 126 -15.32 -2.00 -11.74
CA PHE A 126 -16.01 -2.57 -12.90
C PHE A 126 -16.09 -4.12 -12.86
N GLY A 127 -15.72 -4.76 -11.75
CA GLY A 127 -15.81 -6.22 -11.57
C GLY A 127 -14.61 -7.01 -12.10
N TYR A 128 -13.59 -6.36 -12.68
CA TYR A 128 -12.40 -7.01 -13.22
C TYR A 128 -11.31 -7.23 -12.17
N THR A 129 -11.68 -7.74 -10.98
CA THR A 129 -10.77 -7.92 -9.83
C THR A 129 -9.60 -8.84 -10.15
N LYS A 130 -9.84 -9.92 -10.91
CA LYS A 130 -8.77 -10.86 -11.33
C LYS A 130 -7.69 -10.17 -12.16
N HIS A 131 -8.06 -9.24 -13.01
CA HIS A 131 -7.12 -8.51 -13.88
C HIS A 131 -6.27 -7.52 -13.08
N SER A 132 -6.84 -6.88 -12.06
CA SER A 132 -6.07 -6.07 -11.10
C SER A 132 -5.06 -6.91 -10.33
N LEU A 133 -5.42 -8.14 -9.95
CA LEU A 133 -4.53 -9.09 -9.28
C LEU A 133 -3.37 -9.52 -10.18
N ILE A 134 -3.63 -9.83 -11.47
CA ILE A 134 -2.59 -10.22 -12.43
C ILE A 134 -1.49 -9.15 -12.51
N GLY A 135 -1.85 -7.86 -12.63
CA GLY A 135 -0.86 -6.78 -12.65
C GLY A 135 0.05 -6.79 -11.42
N THR A 136 -0.55 -6.97 -10.23
CA THR A 136 0.22 -7.02 -8.97
C THR A 136 1.11 -8.25 -8.87
N VAL A 137 0.61 -9.43 -9.24
CA VAL A 137 1.37 -10.69 -9.20
C VAL A 137 2.54 -10.64 -10.18
N VAL A 138 2.30 -10.23 -11.43
CA VAL A 138 3.36 -10.11 -12.44
C VAL A 138 4.41 -9.09 -11.99
N GLY A 139 3.98 -7.92 -11.47
CA GLY A 139 4.90 -6.93 -10.92
C GLY A 139 5.78 -7.49 -9.80
N ASN A 140 5.19 -8.23 -8.84
CA ASN A 140 5.96 -8.84 -7.75
C ASN A 140 6.92 -9.94 -8.22
N VAL A 141 6.51 -10.78 -9.18
CA VAL A 141 7.40 -11.80 -9.76
C VAL A 141 8.59 -11.15 -10.46
N ILE A 142 8.36 -10.12 -11.27
CA ILE A 142 9.41 -9.35 -11.93
C ILE A 142 10.34 -8.70 -10.89
N ASN A 143 9.77 -8.14 -9.81
CA ASN A 143 10.57 -7.55 -8.73
C ASN A 143 11.51 -8.57 -8.10
N ILE A 144 11.04 -9.79 -7.79
CA ILE A 144 11.86 -10.86 -7.23
C ILE A 144 12.99 -11.24 -8.19
N ILE A 145 12.67 -11.45 -9.48
CA ILE A 145 13.65 -11.82 -10.49
C ILE A 145 14.72 -10.72 -10.64
N LEU A 146 14.31 -9.46 -10.77
CA LEU A 146 15.24 -8.34 -10.94
C LEU A 146 16.07 -8.09 -9.68
N ASN A 147 15.50 -8.24 -8.49
CA ASN A 147 16.26 -8.17 -7.25
C ASN A 147 17.34 -9.26 -7.23
N SER A 148 17.01 -10.49 -7.59
CA SER A 148 17.97 -11.59 -7.65
C SER A 148 19.13 -11.28 -8.62
N VAL A 149 18.80 -10.78 -9.81
CA VAL A 149 19.82 -10.44 -10.82
C VAL A 149 20.68 -9.25 -10.37
N PHE A 150 20.06 -8.17 -9.90
CA PHE A 150 20.80 -6.95 -9.55
C PHE A 150 21.61 -7.10 -8.27
N LEU A 151 21.13 -7.90 -7.29
CA LEU A 151 21.87 -8.14 -6.04
C LEU A 151 22.99 -9.17 -6.22
N PHE A 152 22.70 -10.31 -6.84
CA PHE A 152 23.63 -11.46 -6.82
C PHE A 152 24.48 -11.59 -8.09
N VAL A 153 24.02 -11.09 -9.24
CA VAL A 153 24.80 -11.14 -10.49
C VAL A 153 25.58 -9.83 -10.69
N PHE A 154 24.89 -8.67 -10.56
CA PHE A 154 25.52 -7.38 -10.80
C PHE A 154 26.10 -6.72 -9.54
N ASN A 155 25.80 -7.22 -8.35
CA ASN A 155 26.25 -6.66 -7.07
C ASN A 155 25.96 -5.16 -6.87
N TRP A 156 24.80 -4.68 -7.38
CA TRP A 156 24.41 -3.27 -7.31
C TRP A 156 23.86 -2.85 -5.94
N GLY A 157 23.77 -3.76 -4.97
CA GLY A 157 23.32 -3.45 -3.61
C GLY A 157 21.97 -2.72 -3.56
N VAL A 158 21.91 -1.65 -2.78
CA VAL A 158 20.67 -0.86 -2.59
C VAL A 158 20.16 -0.21 -3.88
N MET A 159 21.06 0.23 -4.76
CA MET A 159 20.70 0.79 -6.06
C MET A 159 19.98 -0.24 -6.94
N GLY A 160 20.44 -1.48 -6.92
CA GLY A 160 19.82 -2.58 -7.67
C GLY A 160 18.40 -2.87 -7.18
N VAL A 161 18.18 -2.94 -5.87
CA VAL A 161 16.85 -3.13 -5.29
C VAL A 161 15.92 -1.96 -5.61
N ALA A 162 16.41 -0.74 -5.55
CA ALA A 162 15.65 0.45 -5.91
C ALA A 162 15.22 0.42 -7.39
N ALA A 163 16.15 0.10 -8.30
CA ALA A 163 15.88 -0.03 -9.73
C ALA A 163 14.86 -1.15 -10.03
N ALA A 164 15.01 -2.34 -9.41
CA ALA A 164 14.09 -3.45 -9.54
C ALA A 164 12.67 -3.07 -9.07
N THR A 165 12.58 -2.35 -7.95
CA THR A 165 11.31 -1.87 -7.39
C THR A 165 10.61 -0.90 -8.34
N VAL A 166 11.33 0.06 -8.91
CA VAL A 166 10.75 1.02 -9.86
C VAL A 166 10.32 0.32 -11.14
N PHE A 167 11.18 -0.52 -11.73
CA PHE A 167 10.86 -1.23 -12.95
C PHE A 167 9.63 -2.12 -12.81
N SER A 168 9.54 -2.90 -11.74
CA SER A 168 8.40 -3.77 -11.45
C SER A 168 7.09 -2.99 -11.29
N LYS A 169 7.14 -1.80 -10.66
CA LYS A 169 5.98 -0.90 -10.55
C LYS A 169 5.57 -0.31 -11.90
N VAL A 170 6.53 0.03 -12.76
CA VAL A 170 6.23 0.49 -14.12
C VAL A 170 5.50 -0.60 -14.91
N VAL A 171 6.00 -1.83 -14.85
CA VAL A 171 5.34 -2.97 -15.52
C VAL A 171 3.93 -3.20 -14.95
N ASN A 172 3.76 -3.17 -13.63
CA ASN A 172 2.44 -3.28 -13.01
C ASN A 172 1.49 -2.17 -13.52
N LEU A 173 1.95 -0.91 -13.54
CA LEU A 173 1.16 0.21 -14.03
C LEU A 173 0.73 0.02 -15.49
N ILE A 174 1.65 -0.39 -16.36
CA ILE A 174 1.36 -0.64 -17.78
C ILE A 174 0.30 -1.74 -17.91
N ILE A 175 0.42 -2.84 -17.19
CA ILE A 175 -0.53 -3.95 -17.24
C ILE A 175 -1.93 -3.50 -16.80
N VAL A 176 -2.04 -2.87 -15.61
CA VAL A 176 -3.37 -2.47 -15.11
C VAL A 176 -4.00 -1.34 -15.94
N ALA A 177 -3.18 -0.45 -16.50
CA ALA A 177 -3.66 0.62 -17.37
C ALA A 177 -4.14 0.07 -18.73
N ALA A 178 -3.37 -0.82 -19.34
CA ALA A 178 -3.75 -1.48 -20.61
C ALA A 178 -5.01 -2.31 -20.44
N MET A 179 -5.10 -3.13 -19.39
CA MET A 179 -6.30 -3.92 -19.10
C MET A 179 -7.52 -3.01 -18.88
N GLY A 180 -7.37 -1.90 -18.14
CA GLY A 180 -8.43 -0.93 -17.96
C GLY A 180 -8.89 -0.28 -19.26
N ALA A 181 -7.98 0.01 -20.17
CA ALA A 181 -8.29 0.60 -21.47
C ALA A 181 -9.02 -0.37 -22.43
N VAL A 182 -8.60 -1.64 -22.41
CA VAL A 182 -9.16 -2.68 -23.30
C VAL A 182 -10.51 -3.19 -22.80
N LEU A 183 -10.62 -3.47 -21.49
CA LEU A 183 -11.78 -4.16 -20.93
C LEU A 183 -12.96 -3.22 -20.62
N ILE A 184 -12.70 -1.95 -20.32
CA ILE A 184 -13.73 -1.03 -19.84
C ILE A 184 -14.05 0.03 -20.88
N LYS A 185 -15.21 -0.12 -21.52
CA LYS A 185 -15.71 0.80 -22.57
C LYS A 185 -16.53 2.00 -22.01
N ALA A 186 -16.42 2.29 -20.72
CA ALA A 186 -17.18 3.38 -20.08
C ALA A 186 -16.89 4.79 -20.66
N LYS A 187 -15.78 4.99 -21.36
CA LYS A 187 -15.47 6.21 -22.10
C LYS A 187 -16.52 6.55 -23.16
N GLN A 188 -17.16 5.55 -23.74
CA GLN A 188 -18.16 5.70 -24.80
C GLN A 188 -19.56 6.07 -24.27
N SER A 189 -19.78 5.99 -22.96
CA SER A 189 -21.05 6.33 -22.34
C SER A 189 -21.29 7.84 -22.35
N PRO A 190 -22.51 8.31 -22.65
CA PRO A 190 -22.82 9.73 -22.86
C PRO A 190 -22.92 10.54 -21.56
N GLU A 191 -23.14 9.86 -20.40
CA GLU A 191 -23.41 10.53 -19.14
C GLU A 191 -22.20 11.36 -18.69
N ARG A 192 -22.46 12.60 -18.33
CA ARG A 192 -21.46 13.53 -17.77
C ARG A 192 -22.04 14.32 -16.61
N ALA A 193 -21.18 14.69 -15.71
CA ALA A 193 -21.51 15.59 -14.61
C ALA A 193 -20.45 16.69 -14.52
N GLN A 194 -20.74 17.76 -13.77
CA GLN A 194 -19.80 18.85 -13.57
C GLN A 194 -18.55 18.34 -12.86
N PRO A 195 -17.33 18.52 -13.42
CA PRO A 195 -16.10 18.00 -12.84
C PRO A 195 -15.88 18.47 -11.40
N ARG A 196 -16.21 19.74 -11.11
CA ARG A 196 -16.09 20.32 -9.76
C ARG A 196 -16.95 19.59 -8.74
N LYS A 197 -18.17 19.16 -9.10
CA LYS A 197 -19.06 18.39 -8.21
C LYS A 197 -18.50 16.99 -7.93
N ILE A 198 -18.00 16.33 -8.96
CA ILE A 198 -17.37 15.00 -8.82
C ILE A 198 -16.15 15.09 -7.91
N LEU A 199 -15.27 16.07 -8.14
CA LEU A 199 -14.08 16.28 -7.32
C LEU A 199 -14.43 16.59 -5.87
N ALA A 200 -15.42 17.46 -5.65
CA ALA A 200 -15.90 17.77 -4.30
C ALA A 200 -16.43 16.53 -3.57
N GLN A 201 -17.15 15.64 -4.27
CA GLN A 201 -17.61 14.37 -3.71
C GLN A 201 -16.43 13.43 -3.39
N ILE A 202 -15.45 13.33 -4.28
CA ILE A 202 -14.24 12.52 -4.05
C ILE A 202 -13.53 12.98 -2.79
N VAL A 203 -13.28 14.28 -2.65
CA VAL A 203 -12.59 14.85 -1.48
C VAL A 203 -13.44 14.69 -0.22
N LYS A 204 -14.74 14.99 -0.28
CA LYS A 204 -15.65 14.88 0.86
C LYS A 204 -15.69 13.47 1.47
N ILE A 205 -15.59 12.44 0.63
CA ILE A 205 -15.60 11.04 1.09
C ILE A 205 -14.18 10.58 1.45
N GLY A 206 -13.19 10.94 0.64
CA GLY A 206 -11.82 10.47 0.82
C GLY A 206 -11.08 11.12 1.99
N PHE A 207 -11.34 12.39 2.27
CA PHE A 207 -10.66 13.12 3.35
C PHE A 207 -10.87 12.50 4.74
N PRO A 208 -12.12 12.19 5.19
CA PRO A 208 -12.31 11.53 6.47
C PRO A 208 -11.60 10.17 6.58
N SER A 209 -11.61 9.37 5.51
CA SER A 209 -10.94 8.06 5.48
C SER A 209 -9.41 8.18 5.60
N ALA A 210 -8.83 9.18 4.95
CA ALA A 210 -7.39 9.42 5.06
C ALA A 210 -7.01 10.03 6.41
N PHE A 211 -7.85 10.89 6.96
CA PHE A 211 -7.65 11.46 8.29
C PHE A 211 -7.70 10.38 9.39
N GLU A 212 -8.63 9.44 9.29
CA GLU A 212 -8.67 8.24 10.14
C GLU A 212 -7.35 7.45 10.07
N THR A 213 -6.86 7.18 8.86
CA THR A 213 -5.59 6.48 8.65
C THR A 213 -4.41 7.26 9.25
N ALA A 214 -4.39 8.58 9.09
CA ALA A 214 -3.36 9.44 9.64
C ALA A 214 -3.38 9.41 11.18
N LEU A 215 -4.55 9.55 11.81
CA LEU A 215 -4.73 9.46 13.26
C LEU A 215 -4.26 8.10 13.81
N TYR A 216 -4.62 7.01 13.11
CA TYR A 216 -4.16 5.67 13.49
C TYR A 216 -2.62 5.58 13.48
N ASN A 217 -1.95 6.10 12.45
CA ASN A 217 -0.48 6.08 12.39
C ASN A 217 0.15 6.95 13.47
N VAL A 218 -0.43 8.11 13.77
CA VAL A 218 0.01 8.98 14.87
C VAL A 218 -0.12 8.25 16.21
N ALA A 219 -1.27 7.64 16.48
CA ALA A 219 -1.50 6.86 17.71
C ALA A 219 -0.49 5.70 17.85
N MET A 220 -0.23 4.96 16.76
CA MET A 220 0.77 3.90 16.76
C MET A 220 2.19 4.40 17.00
N THR A 221 2.53 5.59 16.49
CA THR A 221 3.82 6.23 16.75
C THR A 221 3.96 6.58 18.24
N PHE A 222 2.93 7.16 18.85
CA PHE A 222 2.94 7.44 20.28
C PHE A 222 3.12 6.17 21.14
N ILE A 223 2.42 5.08 20.80
CA ILE A 223 2.57 3.80 21.48
C ILE A 223 4.03 3.32 21.41
N VAL A 224 4.68 3.41 20.26
CA VAL A 224 6.11 3.04 20.12
C VAL A 224 7.00 3.95 20.96
N CYS A 225 6.74 5.26 20.96
CA CYS A 225 7.50 6.21 21.79
C CYS A 225 7.38 5.88 23.28
N PHE A 226 6.17 5.58 23.77
CA PHE A 226 5.98 5.16 25.16
C PHE A 226 6.70 3.85 25.49
N MET A 227 6.62 2.86 24.59
CA MET A 227 7.34 1.59 24.79
C MET A 227 8.86 1.79 24.84
N ASN A 228 9.42 2.62 23.98
CA ASN A 228 10.85 2.96 24.01
C ASN A 228 11.27 3.66 25.32
N HIS A 229 10.38 4.46 25.93
CA HIS A 229 10.66 5.12 27.20
C HIS A 229 10.60 4.17 28.40
N MET A 230 9.77 3.12 28.31
CA MET A 230 9.60 2.13 29.37
C MET A 230 10.58 0.96 29.27
N ASP A 231 11.21 0.76 28.12
CA ASP A 231 11.99 -0.43 27.79
C ASP A 231 13.43 -0.03 27.45
N THR A 232 14.28 0.00 28.47
CA THR A 232 15.71 0.33 28.33
C THR A 232 16.48 -0.70 27.50
N ASP A 233 16.01 -1.95 27.46
CA ASP A 233 16.69 -3.05 26.78
C ASP A 233 16.15 -3.33 25.35
N GLY A 234 15.11 -2.62 24.91
CA GLY A 234 14.50 -2.75 23.59
C GLY A 234 13.80 -4.08 23.32
N MET A 235 13.62 -4.94 24.35
CA MET A 235 13.03 -6.28 24.21
C MET A 235 11.53 -6.21 23.87
N ASN A 236 10.81 -5.30 24.52
CA ASN A 236 9.35 -5.15 24.29
C ASN A 236 9.05 -4.58 22.91
N VAL A 237 9.86 -3.63 22.45
CA VAL A 237 9.73 -3.05 21.09
C VAL A 237 10.00 -4.12 20.03
N THR A 238 11.01 -4.96 20.25
CA THR A 238 11.33 -6.07 19.35
C THR A 238 10.20 -7.11 19.34
N ALA A 239 9.69 -7.53 20.52
CA ALA A 239 8.57 -8.45 20.62
C ALA A 239 7.31 -7.92 19.93
N ARG A 240 7.01 -6.62 20.13
CA ARG A 240 5.91 -5.94 19.43
C ARG A 240 6.08 -5.97 17.92
N SER A 241 7.29 -5.74 17.43
CA SER A 241 7.56 -5.74 15.98
C SER A 241 7.26 -7.10 15.35
N TYR A 242 7.61 -8.20 16.01
CA TYR A 242 7.26 -9.55 15.56
C TYR A 242 5.76 -9.80 15.64
N ALA A 243 5.11 -9.41 16.75
CA ALA A 243 3.67 -9.56 16.91
C ALA A 243 2.90 -8.79 15.82
N MET A 244 3.33 -7.57 15.49
CA MET A 244 2.74 -6.76 14.42
C MET A 244 2.91 -7.37 13.02
N GLN A 245 4.04 -8.02 12.74
CA GLN A 245 4.22 -8.72 11.47
C GLN A 245 3.23 -9.88 11.32
N ILE A 246 3.00 -10.63 12.38
CA ILE A 246 2.01 -11.72 12.40
C ILE A 246 0.60 -11.15 12.24
N ALA A 247 0.26 -10.09 13.00
CA ALA A 247 -1.05 -9.44 12.92
C ALA A 247 -1.34 -8.86 11.52
N ASN A 248 -0.33 -8.43 10.78
CA ASN A 248 -0.48 -7.92 9.42
C ASN A 248 -1.10 -8.94 8.45
N PHE A 249 -0.90 -10.23 8.63
CA PHE A 249 -1.58 -11.25 7.80
C PHE A 249 -3.09 -11.23 8.02
N SER A 250 -3.54 -11.17 9.27
CA SER A 250 -4.97 -11.05 9.59
C SER A 250 -5.53 -9.72 9.08
N TYR A 251 -4.79 -8.62 9.26
CA TYR A 251 -5.18 -7.31 8.76
C TYR A 251 -5.36 -7.27 7.23
N CYS A 252 -4.48 -7.91 6.46
CA CYS A 252 -4.58 -7.96 5.00
C CYS A 252 -5.89 -8.61 4.54
N VAL A 253 -6.34 -9.68 5.19
CA VAL A 253 -7.61 -10.34 4.86
C VAL A 253 -8.79 -9.43 5.20
N GLY A 254 -8.78 -8.83 6.40
CA GLY A 254 -9.80 -7.86 6.82
C GLY A 254 -9.89 -6.66 5.87
N ALA A 255 -8.74 -6.10 5.49
CA ALA A 255 -8.66 -4.97 4.55
C ALA A 255 -9.20 -5.33 3.15
N ALA A 256 -8.93 -6.56 2.67
CA ALA A 256 -9.48 -7.04 1.41
C ALA A 256 -11.01 -7.17 1.44
N LEU A 257 -11.55 -7.72 2.54
CA LEU A 257 -13.00 -7.81 2.75
C LEU A 257 -13.65 -6.42 2.86
N ALA A 258 -13.03 -5.51 3.61
CA ALA A 258 -13.51 -4.13 3.75
C ALA A 258 -13.55 -3.41 2.38
N GLN A 259 -12.51 -3.57 1.57
CA GLN A 259 -12.44 -2.95 0.25
C GLN A 259 -13.48 -3.54 -0.72
N ALA A 260 -13.69 -4.86 -0.71
CA ALA A 260 -14.73 -5.51 -1.49
C ALA A 260 -16.13 -5.04 -1.04
N ASN A 261 -16.38 -4.98 0.26
CA ASN A 261 -17.64 -4.49 0.81
C ASN A 261 -17.90 -3.03 0.44
N ALA A 262 -16.89 -2.16 0.49
CA ALA A 262 -17.03 -0.75 0.10
C ALA A 262 -17.48 -0.59 -1.36
N ILE A 263 -16.93 -1.37 -2.29
CA ILE A 263 -17.36 -1.36 -3.70
C ILE A 263 -18.80 -1.87 -3.85
N MET A 264 -19.12 -3.01 -3.23
CA MET A 264 -20.46 -3.60 -3.31
C MET A 264 -21.53 -2.71 -2.67
N THR A 265 -21.21 -2.08 -1.55
CA THR A 265 -22.06 -1.08 -0.90
C THR A 265 -22.29 0.12 -1.81
N GLY A 266 -21.24 0.63 -2.44
CA GLY A 266 -21.38 1.70 -3.43
C GLY A 266 -22.33 1.33 -4.58
N TRP A 267 -22.21 0.14 -5.15
CA TRP A 267 -23.13 -0.34 -6.20
C TRP A 267 -24.60 -0.39 -5.73
N ARG A 268 -24.83 -0.90 -4.50
CA ARG A 268 -26.18 -1.02 -3.94
C ARG A 268 -26.80 0.35 -3.63
N ILE A 269 -26.00 1.27 -3.07
CA ILE A 269 -26.44 2.66 -2.83
C ILE A 269 -26.79 3.34 -4.15
N GLY A 270 -25.95 3.20 -5.17
CA GLY A 270 -26.22 3.74 -6.50
C GLY A 270 -27.50 3.18 -7.13
N ALA A 271 -27.77 1.89 -6.93
CA ALA A 271 -28.98 1.21 -7.37
C ALA A 271 -30.20 1.48 -6.46
N LYS A 272 -30.07 2.28 -5.40
CA LYS A 272 -31.09 2.58 -4.39
C LYS A 272 -31.60 1.35 -3.61
N LYS A 273 -30.76 0.30 -3.49
CA LYS A 273 -31.07 -0.96 -2.81
C LYS A 273 -30.56 -0.94 -1.36
N TYR A 274 -31.09 -0.06 -0.53
CA TYR A 274 -30.59 0.21 0.82
C TYR A 274 -30.68 -0.99 1.76
N GLU A 275 -31.78 -1.79 1.69
CA GLU A 275 -31.90 -3.00 2.50
C GLU A 275 -30.86 -4.06 2.17
N GLU A 276 -30.53 -4.21 0.88
CA GLU A 276 -29.45 -5.12 0.46
C GLU A 276 -28.08 -4.61 0.91
N CYS A 277 -27.92 -3.29 1.05
CA CYS A 277 -26.72 -2.65 1.56
C CYS A 277 -26.48 -3.06 3.01
N ASP A 278 -27.47 -2.89 3.90
CA ASP A 278 -27.35 -3.23 5.33
C ASP A 278 -27.11 -4.72 5.53
N ARG A 279 -27.87 -5.55 4.81
CA ARG A 279 -27.69 -7.00 4.85
C ARG A 279 -26.29 -7.44 4.39
N GLY A 280 -25.77 -6.81 3.33
CA GLY A 280 -24.44 -7.08 2.79
C GLY A 280 -23.33 -6.66 3.75
N THR A 281 -23.44 -5.47 4.34
CA THR A 281 -22.47 -4.96 5.30
C THR A 281 -22.44 -5.85 6.56
N ARG A 282 -23.63 -6.24 7.08
CA ARG A 282 -23.70 -7.16 8.22
C ARG A 282 -23.00 -8.50 7.93
N LYS A 283 -23.19 -9.08 6.73
CA LYS A 283 -22.48 -10.31 6.32
C LYS A 283 -20.97 -10.08 6.25
N ALA A 284 -20.52 -8.96 5.68
CA ALA A 284 -19.10 -8.65 5.58
C ALA A 284 -18.45 -8.51 6.96
N VAL A 285 -19.14 -7.88 7.92
CA VAL A 285 -18.67 -7.79 9.32
C VAL A 285 -18.56 -9.19 9.96
N ILE A 286 -19.58 -10.04 9.79
CA ILE A 286 -19.56 -11.41 10.33
C ILE A 286 -18.38 -12.20 9.73
N TYR A 287 -18.19 -12.16 8.41
CA TYR A 287 -17.06 -12.85 7.77
C TYR A 287 -15.71 -12.28 8.24
N GLY A 288 -15.63 -10.96 8.41
CA GLY A 288 -14.43 -10.32 8.97
C GLY A 288 -14.12 -10.78 10.39
N LEU A 289 -15.13 -10.85 11.25
CA LEU A 289 -14.98 -11.34 12.63
C LEU A 289 -14.57 -12.81 12.66
N VAL A 290 -15.23 -13.68 11.88
CA VAL A 290 -14.89 -15.11 11.82
C VAL A 290 -13.45 -15.30 11.34
N THR A 291 -13.04 -14.64 10.25
CA THR A 291 -11.69 -14.76 9.73
C THR A 291 -10.65 -14.23 10.72
N ALA A 292 -10.88 -13.07 11.33
CA ALA A 292 -9.98 -12.51 12.33
C ALA A 292 -9.84 -13.42 13.55
N THR A 293 -10.94 -14.01 14.04
CA THR A 293 -10.94 -14.96 15.15
C THR A 293 -10.17 -16.23 14.79
N CYS A 294 -10.40 -16.81 13.61
CA CYS A 294 -9.67 -17.98 13.14
C CYS A 294 -8.16 -17.72 13.08
N PHE A 295 -7.74 -16.58 12.53
CA PHE A 295 -6.32 -16.20 12.51
C PHE A 295 -5.77 -16.02 13.92
N SER A 296 -6.49 -15.33 14.80
CA SER A 296 -6.06 -15.09 16.19
C SER A 296 -5.89 -16.40 16.97
N VAL A 297 -6.83 -17.33 16.84
CA VAL A 297 -6.74 -18.66 17.47
C VAL A 297 -5.57 -19.46 16.91
N THR A 298 -5.41 -19.48 15.58
CA THR A 298 -4.31 -20.20 14.94
C THR A 298 -2.95 -19.65 15.42
N PHE A 299 -2.78 -18.32 15.44
CA PHE A 299 -1.55 -17.71 15.93
C PHE A 299 -1.35 -17.88 17.44
N ALA A 300 -2.40 -17.89 18.25
CA ALA A 300 -2.27 -18.19 19.67
C ALA A 300 -1.78 -19.63 19.91
N MET A 301 -2.25 -20.58 19.11
CA MET A 301 -1.83 -21.98 19.20
C MET A 301 -0.42 -22.23 18.65
N THR A 302 -0.06 -21.58 17.55
CA THR A 302 1.22 -21.79 16.85
C THR A 302 2.31 -20.80 17.27
N GLY A 303 1.96 -19.70 17.93
CA GLY A 303 2.87 -18.61 18.26
C GLY A 303 4.06 -19.03 19.11
N ARG A 304 3.87 -19.97 20.05
CA ARG A 304 4.97 -20.54 20.85
C ARG A 304 6.02 -21.25 19.99
N PHE A 305 5.58 -22.00 18.98
CA PHE A 305 6.49 -22.71 18.07
C PHE A 305 7.24 -21.75 17.17
N ILE A 306 6.58 -20.71 16.65
CA ILE A 306 7.18 -19.70 15.77
C ILE A 306 8.26 -18.87 16.51
N VAL A 307 8.04 -18.56 17.79
CA VAL A 307 8.99 -17.79 18.61
C VAL A 307 10.14 -18.64 19.09
N GLN A 308 9.91 -19.92 19.44
CA GLN A 308 10.96 -20.84 19.89
C GLN A 308 11.96 -21.20 18.78
N ASP A 309 11.49 -21.44 17.58
CA ASP A 309 12.32 -21.81 16.43
C ASP A 309 13.34 -20.72 16.09
N ARG A 310 12.94 -19.45 16.16
CA ARG A 310 13.85 -18.31 15.96
C ARG A 310 14.87 -18.12 17.10
N LYS A 311 14.55 -18.54 18.33
CA LYS A 311 15.48 -18.49 19.46
C LYS A 311 16.60 -19.52 19.29
N SER A 312 16.27 -20.72 18.80
CA SER A 312 17.22 -21.79 18.48
C SER A 312 18.14 -21.41 17.30
N THR A 313 17.60 -20.76 16.27
CA THR A 313 18.37 -20.33 15.09
C THR A 313 19.37 -19.23 15.43
N ARG A 314 19.04 -18.29 16.33
CA ARG A 314 19.99 -17.26 16.79
C ARG A 314 21.08 -17.81 17.72
N LEU A 315 20.76 -18.78 18.56
CA LEU A 315 21.76 -19.44 19.42
C LEU A 315 22.78 -20.25 18.59
N ASN A 316 22.33 -20.87 17.49
CA ASN A 316 23.25 -21.57 16.57
C ASN A 316 24.13 -20.62 15.73
N SER A 317 23.66 -19.41 15.41
CA SER A 317 24.46 -18.42 14.66
C SER A 317 25.46 -17.66 15.55
N SER A 318 25.28 -17.65 16.87
CA SER A 318 26.24 -17.05 17.80
C SER A 318 27.38 -17.99 18.22
N HIS A 319 27.34 -19.26 17.81
CA HIS A 319 28.37 -20.27 18.04
C HIS A 319 29.20 -20.60 16.78
N LEU A 320 28.97 -19.93 15.66
CA LEU A 320 29.79 -19.97 14.46
C LEU A 320 30.54 -18.67 14.23
#